data_53789f5228f76de9f236bbea55e82d40
#
_entry.id   53789f5228f76de9f236bbea55e82d40
#
_cell.length_a   1.000
_cell.length_b   1.000
_cell.length_c   1.000
_cell.angle_alpha   90.00
_cell.angle_beta   90.00
_cell.angle_gamma   90.00
#
_symmetry.space_group_name_H-M   'P 1'
#
loop_
_entity.id
_entity.type
_entity.pdbx_description
1 polymer ?
#
loop_
_entity_poly.entity_id
_entity_poly.type
_entity_poly.pdbx_seq_one_letter_code
_entity_poly.pdbx_strand_id
1 'polypeptide(L)'
;MPKITNVVFDVGKVLFEWDLRHLFAKLITDKGELEYFVTHVVTPEWHFQHDAGRALDEMVAERVAEFPKYAAWIAAYASRFNETIPGPITGSLEIVQDLAERDVPLYAITNFGAEFWDDFRPTQPIFDRFQDIIVSGVEKLVKPEPAIYALALQRFGLEPGTAIFIDDNHDNVISARENGFAAHHFKDADSLRRELIALDLLH
;
A
#
# COMPACT_ATOMS: atom_id res chain seq x y z
N MET A 1 -13.59 -2.38 26.10
CA MET A 1 -12.54 -2.43 25.08
C MET A 1 -11.63 -1.23 25.29
N PRO A 2 -10.33 -1.32 25.02
CA PRO A 2 -9.45 -0.16 25.10
C PRO A 2 -9.94 0.93 24.13
N LYS A 3 -9.68 2.22 24.45
CA LYS A 3 -10.02 3.34 23.56
C LYS A 3 -9.06 3.32 22.38
N ILE A 4 -9.59 3.45 21.15
CA ILE A 4 -8.77 3.63 19.96
C ILE A 4 -8.25 5.06 19.95
N THR A 5 -6.95 5.22 19.84
CA THR A 5 -6.24 6.51 19.89
C THR A 5 -5.23 6.67 18.77
N ASN A 6 -4.98 5.62 17.97
CA ASN A 6 -3.97 5.59 16.92
C ASN A 6 -4.60 5.14 15.61
N VAL A 7 -4.08 5.62 14.48
CA VAL A 7 -4.55 5.23 13.14
C VAL A 7 -3.39 4.67 12.33
N VAL A 8 -3.62 3.52 11.71
CA VAL A 8 -2.64 2.82 10.85
C VAL A 8 -3.24 2.66 9.47
N PHE A 9 -2.62 3.22 8.45
CA PHE A 9 -3.11 3.19 7.07
C PHE A 9 -2.38 2.17 6.21
N ASP A 10 -3.08 1.52 5.30
CA ASP A 10 -2.46 1.09 4.05
C ASP A 10 -2.22 2.31 3.14
N VAL A 11 -1.35 2.15 2.15
CA VAL A 11 -0.99 3.22 1.20
C VAL A 11 -1.70 3.02 -0.14
N GLY A 12 -1.48 1.90 -0.81
CA GLY A 12 -2.09 1.58 -2.10
C GLY A 12 -3.60 1.41 -1.98
N LYS A 13 -4.39 2.01 -2.87
CA LYS A 13 -5.86 1.95 -2.89
C LYS A 13 -6.58 2.43 -1.62
N VAL A 14 -5.83 3.03 -0.69
CA VAL A 14 -6.36 3.74 0.49
C VAL A 14 -5.97 5.21 0.46
N LEU A 15 -4.69 5.51 0.35
CA LEU A 15 -4.18 6.89 0.23
C LEU A 15 -3.93 7.29 -1.22
N PHE A 16 -3.43 6.38 -2.03
CA PHE A 16 -3.07 6.59 -3.43
C PHE A 16 -3.68 5.54 -4.33
N GLU A 17 -4.13 5.97 -5.51
CA GLU A 17 -4.52 5.08 -6.60
C GLU A 17 -3.34 4.22 -7.04
N TRP A 18 -3.58 2.96 -7.38
CA TRP A 18 -2.58 2.06 -7.92
C TRP A 18 -3.20 1.06 -8.90
N ASP A 19 -2.69 1.03 -10.13
CA ASP A 19 -2.96 -0.01 -11.13
C ASP A 19 -1.81 -0.01 -12.15
N LEU A 20 -1.28 -1.18 -12.47
CA LEU A 20 -0.28 -1.38 -13.52
C LEU A 20 -0.69 -0.76 -14.85
N ARG A 21 -2.00 -0.73 -15.14
CA ARG A 21 -2.56 -0.15 -16.37
C ARG A 21 -2.27 1.33 -16.52
N HIS A 22 -2.08 2.09 -15.45
CA HIS A 22 -1.74 3.51 -15.54
C HIS A 22 -0.40 3.76 -16.24
N LEU A 23 0.57 2.89 -16.05
CA LEU A 23 1.83 2.92 -16.79
C LEU A 23 1.65 2.32 -18.18
N PHE A 24 1.14 1.07 -18.25
CA PHE A 24 1.22 0.30 -19.48
C PHE A 24 0.27 0.76 -20.57
N ALA A 25 -0.87 1.40 -20.26
CA ALA A 25 -1.72 2.03 -21.26
C ALA A 25 -1.05 3.20 -22.01
N LYS A 26 0.04 3.77 -21.46
CA LYS A 26 0.87 4.77 -22.15
C LYS A 26 1.83 4.15 -23.17
N LEU A 27 2.13 2.86 -23.04
CA LEU A 27 3.12 2.13 -23.83
C LEU A 27 2.48 1.17 -24.83
N ILE A 28 1.31 0.62 -24.50
CA ILE A 28 0.62 -0.43 -25.24
C ILE A 28 -0.72 0.12 -25.69
N THR A 29 -0.84 0.44 -26.99
CA THR A 29 -2.05 1.05 -27.57
C THR A 29 -3.12 0.04 -27.91
N ASP A 30 -2.74 -1.22 -28.21
CA ASP A 30 -3.70 -2.30 -28.44
C ASP A 30 -4.25 -2.79 -27.10
N LYS A 31 -5.58 -2.73 -26.94
CA LYS A 31 -6.24 -3.10 -25.68
C LYS A 31 -6.12 -4.58 -25.35
N GLY A 32 -6.14 -5.45 -26.37
CA GLY A 32 -6.00 -6.89 -26.15
C GLY A 32 -4.58 -7.25 -25.68
N GLU A 33 -3.59 -6.62 -26.28
CA GLU A 33 -2.18 -6.78 -25.89
C GLU A 33 -1.88 -6.20 -24.50
N LEU A 34 -2.49 -5.05 -24.16
CA LEU A 34 -2.42 -4.49 -22.81
C LEU A 34 -2.97 -5.46 -21.76
N GLU A 35 -4.20 -5.96 -21.98
CA GLU A 35 -4.80 -6.93 -21.05
C GLU A 35 -3.98 -8.21 -20.95
N TYR A 36 -3.51 -8.76 -22.06
CA TYR A 36 -2.60 -9.90 -22.03
C TYR A 36 -1.36 -9.61 -21.20
N PHE A 37 -0.73 -8.45 -21.40
CA PHE A 37 0.50 -8.08 -20.72
C PHE A 37 0.32 -7.98 -19.20
N VAL A 38 -0.72 -7.30 -18.71
CA VAL A 38 -0.95 -7.11 -17.28
C VAL A 38 -1.56 -8.33 -16.58
N THR A 39 -2.05 -9.31 -17.35
CA THR A 39 -2.62 -10.56 -16.80
C THR A 39 -1.73 -11.78 -16.95
N HIS A 40 -0.69 -11.73 -17.80
CA HIS A 40 0.18 -12.88 -18.06
C HIS A 40 1.67 -12.56 -17.98
N VAL A 41 2.07 -11.31 -18.17
CA VAL A 41 3.50 -10.94 -18.19
C VAL A 41 3.90 -10.19 -16.92
N VAL A 42 3.36 -9.01 -16.68
CA VAL A 42 3.58 -8.23 -15.44
C VAL A 42 2.27 -8.25 -14.66
N THR A 43 2.04 -9.33 -13.91
CA THR A 43 0.80 -9.55 -13.16
C THR A 43 0.90 -9.00 -11.74
N PRO A 44 -0.24 -8.76 -11.06
CA PRO A 44 -0.25 -8.42 -9.63
C PRO A 44 0.48 -9.45 -8.75
N GLU A 45 0.35 -10.75 -9.06
CA GLU A 45 1.01 -11.82 -8.30
C GLU A 45 2.53 -11.83 -8.54
N TRP A 46 2.98 -11.48 -9.74
CA TRP A 46 4.40 -11.33 -10.03
C TRP A 46 4.95 -10.09 -9.33
N HIS A 47 4.24 -8.96 -9.40
CA HIS A 47 4.57 -7.74 -8.68
C HIS A 47 4.69 -7.97 -7.16
N PHE A 48 3.74 -8.70 -6.57
CA PHE A 48 3.71 -9.02 -5.15
C PHE A 48 4.99 -9.73 -4.65
N GLN A 49 5.72 -10.45 -5.50
CA GLN A 49 7.00 -11.06 -5.10
C GLN A 49 8.04 -9.99 -4.75
N HIS A 50 8.01 -8.84 -5.43
CA HIS A 50 8.86 -7.71 -5.10
C HIS A 50 8.44 -7.04 -3.79
N ASP A 51 7.14 -6.89 -3.57
CA ASP A 51 6.61 -6.41 -2.28
C ASP A 51 6.98 -7.34 -1.12
N ALA A 52 7.16 -8.63 -1.38
CA ALA A 52 7.66 -9.61 -0.43
C ALA A 52 9.20 -9.61 -0.26
N GLY A 53 9.90 -8.69 -0.94
CA GLY A 53 11.35 -8.50 -0.82
C GLY A 53 12.19 -9.33 -1.76
N ARG A 54 11.61 -9.86 -2.86
CA ARG A 54 12.40 -10.46 -3.94
C ARG A 54 13.15 -9.38 -4.72
N ALA A 55 14.41 -9.62 -5.07
CA ALA A 55 15.24 -8.66 -5.80
C ALA A 55 14.64 -8.30 -7.17
N LEU A 56 14.50 -7.00 -7.44
CA LEU A 56 13.85 -6.48 -8.64
C LEU A 56 14.58 -6.85 -9.93
N ASP A 57 15.91 -6.77 -9.92
CA ASP A 57 16.77 -7.07 -11.06
C ASP A 57 16.70 -8.55 -11.47
N GLU A 58 16.68 -9.46 -10.49
CA GLU A 58 16.49 -10.91 -10.74
C GLU A 58 15.11 -11.17 -11.36
N MET A 59 14.06 -10.58 -10.79
CA MET A 59 12.68 -10.73 -11.30
C MET A 59 12.55 -10.22 -12.73
N VAL A 60 13.13 -9.07 -13.03
CA VAL A 60 13.10 -8.47 -14.37
C VAL A 60 13.88 -9.34 -15.37
N ALA A 61 15.10 -9.80 -15.00
CA ALA A 61 15.90 -10.65 -15.88
C ALA A 61 15.20 -11.97 -16.23
N GLU A 62 14.63 -12.65 -15.24
CA GLU A 62 13.86 -13.88 -15.45
C GLU A 62 12.62 -13.63 -16.33
N ARG A 63 11.88 -12.54 -16.07
CA ARG A 63 10.68 -12.24 -16.83
C ARG A 63 10.98 -11.86 -18.28
N VAL A 64 12.10 -11.16 -18.53
CA VAL A 64 12.57 -10.87 -19.89
C VAL A 64 12.99 -12.15 -20.62
N ALA A 65 13.64 -13.09 -19.94
CA ALA A 65 14.01 -14.37 -20.54
C ALA A 65 12.77 -15.22 -20.92
N GLU A 66 11.72 -15.18 -20.09
CA GLU A 66 10.46 -15.87 -20.34
C GLU A 66 9.64 -15.20 -21.46
N PHE A 67 9.63 -13.87 -21.50
CA PHE A 67 8.83 -13.06 -22.44
C PHE A 67 9.70 -12.07 -23.23
N PRO A 68 10.64 -12.52 -24.07
CA PRO A 68 11.60 -11.63 -24.75
C PRO A 68 10.93 -10.61 -25.69
N LYS A 69 9.75 -10.90 -26.22
CA LYS A 69 8.94 -9.97 -27.02
C LYS A 69 8.61 -8.68 -26.24
N TYR A 70 8.47 -8.78 -24.92
CA TYR A 70 8.03 -7.70 -24.04
C TYR A 70 9.16 -7.07 -23.23
N ALA A 71 10.43 -7.36 -23.55
CA ALA A 71 11.59 -6.92 -22.79
C ALA A 71 11.60 -5.42 -22.46
N ALA A 72 11.24 -4.56 -23.45
CA ALA A 72 11.20 -3.12 -23.26
C ALA A 72 10.11 -2.68 -22.24
N TRP A 73 8.94 -3.33 -22.25
CA TRP A 73 7.87 -3.01 -21.32
C TRP A 73 8.13 -3.57 -19.92
N ILE A 74 8.75 -4.75 -19.81
CA ILE A 74 9.20 -5.30 -18.53
C ILE A 74 10.28 -4.40 -17.91
N ALA A 75 11.23 -3.88 -18.70
CA ALA A 75 12.20 -2.90 -18.22
C ALA A 75 11.55 -1.57 -17.80
N ALA A 76 10.47 -1.16 -18.47
CA ALA A 76 9.70 0.03 -18.09
C ALA A 76 9.00 -0.13 -16.72
N TYR A 77 8.59 -1.34 -16.35
CA TYR A 77 8.07 -1.61 -15.01
C TYR A 77 9.07 -1.20 -13.92
N ALA A 78 10.32 -1.63 -14.04
CA ALA A 78 11.36 -1.32 -13.04
C ALA A 78 11.73 0.17 -13.01
N SER A 79 11.84 0.81 -14.17
CA SER A 79 12.34 2.19 -14.27
C SER A 79 11.27 3.29 -14.17
N ARG A 80 10.00 2.92 -14.27
CA ARG A 80 8.86 3.86 -14.36
C ARG A 80 7.70 3.47 -13.44
N PHE A 81 7.96 2.67 -12.41
CA PHE A 81 6.92 2.14 -11.52
C PHE A 81 6.00 3.22 -10.95
N ASN A 82 6.55 4.37 -10.55
CA ASN A 82 5.75 5.47 -9.99
C ASN A 82 4.62 5.95 -10.92
N GLU A 83 4.69 5.66 -12.22
CA GLU A 83 3.61 5.97 -13.16
C GLU A 83 2.40 5.03 -13.03
N THR A 84 2.51 3.95 -12.25
CA THR A 84 1.36 3.11 -11.85
C THR A 84 0.51 3.75 -10.76
N ILE A 85 1.02 4.83 -10.14
CA ILE A 85 0.41 5.58 -9.04
C ILE A 85 0.07 7.00 -9.55
N PRO A 86 -1.10 7.21 -10.16
CA PRO A 86 -1.42 8.48 -10.84
C PRO A 86 -1.66 9.63 -9.87
N GLY A 87 -1.96 9.36 -8.60
CA GLY A 87 -2.21 10.38 -7.60
C GLY A 87 -2.98 9.87 -6.38
N PRO A 88 -3.34 10.77 -5.47
CA PRO A 88 -4.07 10.43 -4.26
C PRO A 88 -5.53 10.06 -4.55
N ILE A 89 -6.09 9.22 -3.68
CA ILE A 89 -7.52 8.96 -3.63
C ILE A 89 -8.22 10.20 -3.05
N THR A 90 -9.27 10.64 -3.74
CA THR A 90 -10.04 11.82 -3.33
C THR A 90 -10.53 11.72 -1.89
N GLY A 91 -10.24 12.72 -1.07
CA GLY A 91 -10.63 12.82 0.33
C GLY A 91 -9.73 12.07 1.32
N SER A 92 -8.85 11.16 0.86
CA SER A 92 -8.02 10.37 1.78
C SER A 92 -6.91 11.19 2.43
N LEU A 93 -6.23 12.05 1.66
CA LEU A 93 -5.15 12.88 2.22
C LEU A 93 -5.69 13.98 3.14
N GLU A 94 -6.89 14.47 2.89
CA GLU A 94 -7.59 15.41 3.79
C GLU A 94 -7.88 14.76 5.15
N ILE A 95 -8.26 13.47 5.18
CA ILE A 95 -8.43 12.72 6.44
C ILE A 95 -7.10 12.62 7.20
N VAL A 96 -5.99 12.32 6.51
CA VAL A 96 -4.67 12.26 7.13
C VAL A 96 -4.29 13.62 7.73
N GLN A 97 -4.55 14.73 7.01
CA GLN A 97 -4.29 16.08 7.51
C GLN A 97 -5.14 16.43 8.72
N ASP A 98 -6.45 16.17 8.66
CA ASP A 98 -7.38 16.43 9.76
C ASP A 98 -7.00 15.66 11.04
N LEU A 99 -6.57 14.39 10.90
CA LEU A 99 -6.07 13.59 12.02
C LEU A 99 -4.77 14.15 12.59
N ALA A 100 -3.82 14.56 11.73
CA ALA A 100 -2.55 15.13 12.14
C ALA A 100 -2.74 16.48 12.86
N GLU A 101 -3.67 17.33 12.42
CA GLU A 101 -4.03 18.59 13.08
C GLU A 101 -4.65 18.41 14.47
N ARG A 102 -5.11 17.21 14.78
CA ARG A 102 -5.65 16.79 16.08
C ARG A 102 -4.63 16.02 16.93
N ASP A 103 -3.36 16.00 16.51
CA ASP A 103 -2.30 15.25 17.17
C ASP A 103 -2.59 13.75 17.33
N VAL A 104 -3.42 13.16 16.45
CA VAL A 104 -3.66 11.72 16.41
C VAL A 104 -2.40 11.05 15.84
N PRO A 105 -1.78 10.09 16.56
CA PRO A 105 -0.61 9.38 16.04
C PRO A 105 -0.95 8.56 14.80
N LEU A 106 -0.17 8.78 13.73
CA LEU A 106 -0.37 8.16 12.41
C LEU A 106 0.77 7.23 12.08
N TYR A 107 0.44 6.05 11.60
CA TYR A 107 1.36 5.01 11.13
C TYR A 107 0.88 4.42 9.82
N ALA A 108 1.75 3.69 9.12
CA ALA A 108 1.34 2.93 7.95
C ALA A 108 1.97 1.53 7.91
N ILE A 109 1.25 0.59 7.29
CA ILE A 109 1.74 -0.74 6.92
C ILE A 109 1.37 -0.95 5.46
N THR A 110 2.36 -1.00 4.57
CA THR A 110 2.13 -1.14 3.13
C THR A 110 2.86 -2.33 2.54
N ASN A 111 2.18 -3.06 1.64
CA ASN A 111 2.85 -3.98 0.74
C ASN A 111 3.41 -3.15 -0.41
N PHE A 112 4.74 -2.97 -0.44
CA PHE A 112 5.43 -2.11 -1.39
C PHE A 112 6.89 -2.54 -1.53
N GLY A 113 7.39 -2.67 -2.75
CA GLY A 113 8.79 -2.99 -2.99
C GLY A 113 9.73 -1.90 -2.45
N ALA A 114 10.86 -2.30 -1.88
CA ALA A 114 11.76 -1.37 -1.18
C ALA A 114 12.27 -0.26 -2.09
N GLU A 115 12.78 -0.59 -3.28
CA GLU A 115 13.33 0.37 -4.24
C GLU A 115 12.25 1.32 -4.77
N PHE A 116 11.05 0.80 -5.01
CA PHE A 116 9.91 1.61 -5.45
C PHE A 116 9.44 2.57 -4.36
N TRP A 117 9.50 2.15 -3.08
CA TRP A 117 9.18 3.00 -1.96
C TRP A 117 10.20 4.14 -1.80
N ASP A 118 11.50 3.83 -1.93
CA ASP A 118 12.56 4.83 -1.85
C ASP A 118 12.42 5.92 -2.92
N ASP A 119 11.93 5.56 -4.11
CA ASP A 119 11.65 6.50 -5.19
C ASP A 119 10.32 7.25 -5.01
N PHE A 120 9.29 6.61 -4.43
CA PHE A 120 7.95 7.18 -4.30
C PHE A 120 7.82 8.11 -3.08
N ARG A 121 8.25 7.65 -1.91
CA ARG A 121 8.05 8.35 -0.63
C ARG A 121 8.53 9.81 -0.65
N PRO A 122 9.70 10.17 -1.21
CA PRO A 122 10.18 11.57 -1.23
C PRO A 122 9.30 12.49 -2.08
N THR A 123 8.51 11.95 -3.01
CA THR A 123 7.61 12.74 -3.86
C THR A 123 6.30 13.09 -3.17
N GLN A 124 6.04 12.54 -1.97
CA GLN A 124 4.77 12.64 -1.25
C GLN A 124 4.94 13.22 0.16
N PRO A 125 4.91 14.57 0.34
CA PRO A 125 5.12 15.21 1.65
C PRO A 125 4.13 14.78 2.74
N ILE A 126 2.99 14.19 2.36
CA ILE A 126 2.00 13.69 3.33
C ILE A 126 2.58 12.66 4.29
N PHE A 127 3.57 11.88 3.84
CA PHE A 127 4.23 10.88 4.67
C PHE A 127 5.08 11.47 5.82
N ASP A 128 5.35 12.78 5.81
CA ASP A 128 6.00 13.46 6.93
C ASP A 128 5.07 13.64 8.14
N ARG A 129 3.77 13.35 7.98
CA ARG A 129 2.78 13.32 9.07
C ARG A 129 2.78 11.99 9.84
N PHE A 130 3.39 10.94 9.29
CA PHE A 130 3.43 9.62 9.89
C PHE A 130 4.63 9.50 10.84
N GLN A 131 4.40 8.94 12.02
CA GLN A 131 5.46 8.69 13.00
C GLN A 131 6.39 7.57 12.55
N ASP A 132 5.83 6.52 11.93
CA ASP A 132 6.59 5.43 11.34
C ASP A 132 5.78 4.71 10.26
N ILE A 133 6.49 4.04 9.32
CA ILE A 133 5.91 3.32 8.19
C ILE A 133 6.63 1.99 8.03
N ILE A 134 5.88 0.90 8.06
CA ILE A 134 6.37 -0.44 7.74
C ILE A 134 6.15 -0.71 6.26
N VAL A 135 7.25 -0.98 5.56
CA VAL A 135 7.29 -1.30 4.13
C VAL A 135 7.67 -2.77 3.97
N SER A 136 6.79 -3.56 3.40
CA SER A 136 6.96 -5.02 3.32
C SER A 136 8.24 -5.47 2.64
N GLY A 137 8.64 -4.81 1.54
CA GLY A 137 9.86 -5.13 0.80
C GLY A 137 11.15 -4.90 1.61
N VAL A 138 11.12 -3.98 2.59
CA VAL A 138 12.23 -3.76 3.53
C VAL A 138 12.25 -4.84 4.61
N GLU A 139 11.09 -5.09 5.22
CA GLU A 139 10.95 -6.02 6.36
C GLU A 139 10.90 -7.49 5.92
N LYS A 140 10.62 -7.76 4.64
CA LYS A 140 10.37 -9.10 4.08
C LYS A 140 9.23 -9.84 4.79
N LEU A 141 8.25 -9.07 5.23
CA LEU A 141 7.01 -9.51 5.83
C LEU A 141 5.87 -8.81 5.09
N VAL A 142 4.83 -9.56 4.73
CA VAL A 142 3.72 -9.03 3.91
C VAL A 142 2.38 -9.16 4.64
N LYS A 143 1.47 -8.24 4.38
CA LYS A 143 0.04 -8.46 4.67
C LYS A 143 -0.51 -9.52 3.71
N PRO A 144 -1.36 -10.45 4.16
CA PRO A 144 -2.03 -10.55 5.46
C PRO A 144 -1.31 -11.43 6.50
N GLU A 145 -0.02 -11.71 6.38
CA GLU A 145 0.70 -12.57 7.32
C GLU A 145 0.71 -11.99 8.75
N PRO A 146 0.43 -12.80 9.81
CA PRO A 146 0.39 -12.30 11.19
C PRO A 146 1.67 -11.59 11.65
N ALA A 147 2.82 -12.00 11.11
CA ALA A 147 4.13 -11.48 11.51
C ALA A 147 4.28 -9.96 11.29
N ILE A 148 3.71 -9.40 10.21
CA ILE A 148 3.80 -7.96 9.93
C ILE A 148 3.00 -7.13 10.95
N TYR A 149 1.84 -7.63 11.41
CA TYR A 149 1.02 -6.95 12.42
C TYR A 149 1.67 -7.03 13.81
N ALA A 150 2.29 -8.17 14.15
CA ALA A 150 3.07 -8.30 15.38
C ALA A 150 4.27 -7.34 15.39
N LEU A 151 5.00 -7.23 14.28
CA LEU A 151 6.05 -6.23 14.10
C LEU A 151 5.51 -4.81 14.28
N ALA A 152 4.34 -4.49 13.71
CA ALA A 152 3.73 -3.17 13.80
C ALA A 152 3.37 -2.80 15.24
N LEU A 153 2.72 -3.69 16.00
CA LEU A 153 2.43 -3.44 17.42
C LEU A 153 3.72 -3.15 18.21
N GLN A 154 4.76 -3.97 18.01
CA GLN A 154 6.04 -3.81 18.70
C GLN A 154 6.75 -2.51 18.30
N ARG A 155 6.89 -2.25 17.00
CA ARG A 155 7.69 -1.14 16.46
C ARG A 155 7.04 0.23 16.69
N PHE A 156 5.71 0.27 16.60
CA PHE A 156 4.94 1.49 16.87
C PHE A 156 4.65 1.68 18.38
N GLY A 157 4.99 0.72 19.23
CA GLY A 157 4.73 0.79 20.67
C GLY A 157 3.23 0.77 21.01
N LEU A 158 2.43 0.04 20.24
CA LEU A 158 0.97 0.01 20.36
C LEU A 158 0.53 -1.18 21.21
N GLU A 159 -0.39 -0.93 22.15
CA GLU A 159 -1.09 -1.99 22.84
C GLU A 159 -2.23 -2.55 21.96
N PRO A 160 -2.48 -3.87 21.98
CA PRO A 160 -3.59 -4.44 21.23
C PRO A 160 -4.94 -3.78 21.52
N GLY A 161 -5.66 -3.43 20.47
CA GLY A 161 -6.97 -2.77 20.54
C GLY A 161 -6.94 -1.25 20.69
N THR A 162 -5.76 -0.60 20.69
CA THR A 162 -5.64 0.87 20.76
C THR A 162 -5.48 1.56 19.41
N ALA A 163 -5.37 0.79 18.33
CA ALA A 163 -5.23 1.32 16.98
C ALA A 163 -6.29 0.75 16.03
N ILE A 164 -6.72 1.57 15.07
CA ILE A 164 -7.52 1.14 13.92
C ILE A 164 -6.64 1.04 12.68
N PHE A 165 -6.65 -0.14 12.03
CA PHE A 165 -6.01 -0.38 10.73
C PHE A 165 -7.01 -0.17 9.60
N ILE A 166 -6.61 0.50 8.52
CA ILE A 166 -7.44 0.88 7.39
C ILE A 166 -6.84 0.29 6.13
N ASP A 167 -7.59 -0.59 5.44
CA ASP A 167 -7.09 -1.32 4.27
C ASP A 167 -8.25 -1.65 3.32
N ASP A 168 -8.02 -1.63 2.00
CA ASP A 168 -8.99 -1.97 0.96
C ASP A 168 -9.16 -3.47 0.76
N ASN A 169 -8.16 -4.26 1.17
CA ASN A 169 -8.18 -5.71 1.05
C ASN A 169 -8.83 -6.35 2.28
N HIS A 170 -9.88 -7.12 2.03
CA HIS A 170 -10.66 -7.76 3.08
C HIS A 170 -9.84 -8.78 3.92
N ASP A 171 -8.90 -9.51 3.29
CA ASP A 171 -8.07 -10.48 4.00
C ASP A 171 -7.09 -9.80 4.95
N ASN A 172 -6.55 -8.64 4.57
CA ASN A 172 -5.71 -7.81 5.43
C ASN A 172 -6.51 -7.30 6.63
N VAL A 173 -7.77 -6.87 6.42
CA VAL A 173 -8.67 -6.40 7.48
C VAL A 173 -8.99 -7.52 8.48
N ILE A 174 -9.27 -8.74 7.99
CA ILE A 174 -9.52 -9.90 8.86
C ILE A 174 -8.27 -10.20 9.69
N SER A 175 -7.13 -10.34 9.03
CA SER A 175 -5.87 -10.67 9.71
C SER A 175 -5.47 -9.59 10.73
N ALA A 176 -5.65 -8.31 10.42
CA ALA A 176 -5.38 -7.23 11.37
C ALA A 176 -6.23 -7.36 12.65
N ARG A 177 -7.53 -7.70 12.52
CA ARG A 177 -8.41 -7.92 13.68
C ARG A 177 -7.97 -9.09 14.54
N GLU A 178 -7.55 -10.18 13.91
CA GLU A 178 -7.04 -11.38 14.63
C GLU A 178 -5.71 -11.10 15.33
N ASN A 179 -4.97 -10.08 14.88
CA ASN A 179 -3.65 -9.71 15.40
C ASN A 179 -3.65 -8.40 16.23
N GLY A 180 -4.80 -8.02 16.82
CA GLY A 180 -4.86 -7.01 17.85
C GLY A 180 -5.18 -5.59 17.39
N PHE A 181 -5.58 -5.38 16.15
CA PHE A 181 -6.09 -4.09 15.67
C PHE A 181 -7.64 -4.07 15.64
N ALA A 182 -8.25 -2.92 15.90
CA ALA A 182 -9.51 -2.64 15.24
C ALA A 182 -9.23 -2.47 13.73
N ALA A 183 -10.19 -2.75 12.85
CA ALA A 183 -9.91 -2.59 11.43
C ALA A 183 -11.14 -2.14 10.63
N HIS A 184 -10.93 -1.19 9.73
CA HIS A 184 -11.90 -0.65 8.79
C HIS A 184 -11.60 -1.14 7.37
N HIS A 185 -12.59 -1.78 6.72
CA HIS A 185 -12.49 -2.16 5.32
C HIS A 185 -12.77 -0.93 4.46
N PHE A 186 -11.74 -0.30 3.94
CA PHE A 186 -11.83 0.93 3.17
C PHE A 186 -12.62 0.70 1.87
N LYS A 187 -13.55 1.59 1.60
CA LYS A 187 -14.32 1.65 0.35
C LYS A 187 -14.21 3.03 -0.30
N ASP A 188 -14.28 4.06 0.53
CA ASP A 188 -14.18 5.46 0.15
C ASP A 188 -13.85 6.31 1.39
N ALA A 189 -13.38 7.54 1.13
CA ALA A 189 -13.02 8.47 2.19
C ALA A 189 -14.21 8.88 3.06
N ASP A 190 -15.42 8.96 2.50
CA ASP A 190 -16.61 9.35 3.26
C ASP A 190 -16.99 8.29 4.29
N SER A 191 -16.91 7.01 3.95
CA SER A 191 -17.17 5.91 4.88
C SER A 191 -16.12 5.85 5.97
N LEU A 192 -14.85 6.07 5.63
CA LEU A 192 -13.76 6.13 6.59
C LEU A 192 -13.93 7.31 7.55
N ARG A 193 -14.25 8.50 7.05
CA ARG A 193 -14.50 9.70 7.89
C ARG A 193 -15.59 9.46 8.92
N ARG A 194 -16.73 8.86 8.52
CA ARG A 194 -17.81 8.50 9.45
C ARG A 194 -17.36 7.55 10.55
N GLU A 195 -16.57 6.55 10.21
CA GLU A 195 -15.99 5.61 11.19
C GLU A 195 -15.08 6.34 12.19
N LEU A 196 -14.18 7.20 11.71
CA LEU A 196 -13.26 7.95 12.56
C LEU A 196 -13.97 8.95 13.47
N ILE A 197 -15.08 9.54 13.01
CA ILE A 197 -15.97 10.38 13.85
C ILE A 197 -16.63 9.53 14.94
N ALA A 198 -17.15 8.35 14.60
CA ALA A 198 -17.77 7.44 15.57
C ALA A 198 -16.79 6.95 16.65
N LEU A 199 -15.50 6.93 16.33
CA LEU A 199 -14.39 6.60 17.24
C LEU A 199 -13.82 7.82 18.01
N ASP A 200 -14.38 9.02 17.84
CA ASP A 200 -13.92 10.24 18.50
C ASP A 200 -12.52 10.72 18.03
N LEU A 201 -12.07 10.25 16.86
CA LEU A 201 -10.78 10.61 16.25
C LEU A 201 -10.93 11.86 15.35
N LEU A 202 -12.10 12.07 14.76
CA LEU A 202 -12.50 13.26 13.97
C LEU A 202 -13.80 13.88 14.49
N HIS A 203 -14.17 15.06 13.95
CA HIS A 203 -15.42 15.77 14.24
C HIS A 203 -16.29 15.89 13.01
#